data_108a2194b95d7558f416985ea441b060
#
_entry.id   108a2194b95d7558f416985ea441b060
#
_cell.length_a   1.000
_cell.length_b   1.000
_cell.length_c   1.000
_cell.angle_alpha   90.00
_cell.angle_beta   90.00
_cell.angle_gamma   90.00
#
_symmetry.space_group_name_H-M   'P 1'
#
loop_
_entity.id
_entity.type
_entity.pdbx_description
1 polymer ?
#
loop_
_entity_poly.entity_id
_entity_poly.type
_entity_poly.pdbx_seq_one_letter_code
_entity_poly.pdbx_strand_id
1 'polypeptide(L)'
;MSSGEKAKLTKTKSKKKWQLILLLSLIIPINLVGNKPLLLSQEQAPPTSSSLLSLLGLQVSEESLDYVLNKTQFQLHTLLTEQRHPKTMNLSDRVQADTQAGLHMLFSVDEEIATRVEQLASSPQLIEQLASEIKKTILEGKKIYIYGCGATGRLAKQMESTFWRPFWRTLLQDKNIGPKITQAFGPNLTERLIGEMTGGDRALISSLEGFEDLQLIGRLQLYDRGGQKGDLVICVTEGGETSSVIGTILTALEQWKVNPDYAPEKSRKKLYFIYNNPDDRLRPFERSRTVIDEPGITKINLTTGPMAITGSTRMQATTIETYVVGVALQKAVYELLKNVLTPKELARAGFSRPYEVVENLRKFRPLLNKIKEIVPDLAPWTELEASTY
;
A
#
# COMPACT_ATOMS: atom_id res chain seq x y z
N MET A 1 -34.74 30.73 31.25
CA MET A 1 -35.02 29.96 30.01
C MET A 1 -34.39 28.58 30.16
N SER A 2 -35.20 27.56 30.19
CA SER A 2 -34.80 26.18 30.57
C SER A 2 -34.12 25.44 29.42
N SER A 3 -33.25 24.49 29.76
CA SER A 3 -32.45 23.66 28.84
C SER A 3 -33.28 22.89 27.77
N GLY A 4 -34.59 22.87 27.88
CA GLY A 4 -35.49 22.20 26.95
C GLY A 4 -35.80 22.98 25.64
N GLU A 5 -35.66 24.29 25.64
CA GLU A 5 -35.94 25.10 24.46
C GLU A 5 -34.79 25.15 23.47
N LYS A 6 -33.53 25.06 23.95
CA LYS A 6 -32.36 25.03 23.04
C LYS A 6 -32.24 23.71 22.24
N ALA A 7 -32.73 22.62 22.79
CA ALA A 7 -32.71 21.33 22.10
C ALA A 7 -33.77 21.21 20.99
N LYS A 8 -34.88 21.95 21.08
CA LYS A 8 -35.90 21.97 20.03
C LYS A 8 -35.52 22.84 18.82
N LEU A 9 -34.76 23.93 19.02
CA LEU A 9 -34.32 24.80 17.91
C LEU A 9 -33.22 24.14 17.04
N THR A 10 -32.36 23.34 17.62
CA THR A 10 -31.31 22.65 16.87
C THR A 10 -31.84 21.47 16.03
N LYS A 11 -32.86 20.75 16.54
CA LYS A 11 -33.52 19.67 15.76
C LYS A 11 -34.32 20.18 14.56
N THR A 12 -34.90 21.37 14.63
CA THR A 12 -35.69 21.93 13.54
C THR A 12 -34.84 22.49 12.40
N LYS A 13 -33.63 23.01 12.69
CA LYS A 13 -32.67 23.46 11.65
C LYS A 13 -32.02 22.30 10.92
N SER A 14 -31.76 21.19 11.58
CA SER A 14 -31.22 19.96 10.96
C SER A 14 -32.25 19.35 9.99
N LYS A 15 -33.51 19.19 10.36
CA LYS A 15 -34.55 18.62 9.49
C LYS A 15 -34.78 19.44 8.20
N LYS A 16 -34.70 20.78 8.27
CA LYS A 16 -34.83 21.64 7.07
C LYS A 16 -33.65 21.50 6.10
N LYS A 17 -32.44 21.25 6.60
CA LYS A 17 -31.27 21.05 5.75
C LYS A 17 -31.33 19.72 4.99
N TRP A 18 -31.83 18.67 5.62
CA TRP A 18 -32.02 17.36 4.97
C TRP A 18 -33.20 17.35 3.99
N GLN A 19 -34.26 18.10 4.25
CA GLN A 19 -35.37 18.26 3.30
C GLN A 19 -34.96 19.05 2.05
N LEU A 20 -34.00 19.97 2.14
CA LEU A 20 -33.47 20.69 0.96
C LEU A 20 -32.59 19.81 0.09
N ILE A 21 -31.85 18.88 0.69
CA ILE A 21 -31.00 17.89 -0.04
C ILE A 21 -31.89 16.84 -0.72
N LEU A 22 -32.98 16.41 -0.08
CA LEU A 22 -33.96 15.48 -0.67
C LEU A 22 -34.80 16.14 -1.79
N LEU A 23 -35.05 17.43 -1.74
CA LEU A 23 -35.77 18.15 -2.81
C LEU A 23 -34.93 18.36 -4.07
N LEU A 24 -33.61 18.45 -3.94
CA LEU A 24 -32.69 18.56 -5.09
C LEU A 24 -32.48 17.21 -5.81
N SER A 25 -32.76 16.08 -5.16
CA SER A 25 -32.70 14.75 -5.78
C SER A 25 -34.02 14.31 -6.48
N LEU A 26 -35.10 15.10 -6.34
CA LEU A 26 -36.42 14.79 -6.89
C LEU A 26 -36.82 15.62 -8.13
N ILE A 27 -35.92 16.45 -8.66
CA ILE A 27 -36.16 17.24 -9.88
C ILE A 27 -35.33 16.70 -11.05
N ILE A 28 -35.40 15.41 -11.29
CA ILE A 28 -35.03 14.82 -12.59
C ILE A 28 -36.27 14.10 -13.10
N PRO A 29 -36.98 14.60 -14.11
CA PRO A 29 -38.11 13.87 -14.67
C PRO A 29 -37.59 12.66 -15.45
N ILE A 30 -37.96 11.49 -14.96
CA ILE A 30 -37.85 10.24 -15.71
C ILE A 30 -38.96 10.25 -16.74
N ASN A 31 -38.62 10.53 -17.97
CA ASN A 31 -39.48 10.21 -19.10
C ASN A 31 -39.08 8.84 -19.64
N LEU A 32 -39.78 7.84 -19.16
CA LEU A 32 -39.85 6.52 -19.80
C LEU A 32 -41.08 6.52 -20.68
N VAL A 33 -40.92 6.33 -21.97
CA VAL A 33 -41.71 5.44 -22.86
C VAL A 33 -41.17 5.54 -24.29
N GLY A 34 -40.81 4.41 -24.90
CA GLY A 34 -40.55 4.33 -26.33
C GLY A 34 -39.49 3.29 -26.75
N ASN A 35 -39.89 2.03 -26.79
CA ASN A 35 -39.12 0.95 -27.40
C ASN A 35 -38.77 1.24 -28.88
N LYS A 36 -37.49 1.40 -29.18
CA LYS A 36 -36.90 1.05 -30.47
C LYS A 36 -35.47 0.56 -30.26
N PRO A 37 -35.03 -0.52 -30.92
CA PRO A 37 -33.66 -0.99 -30.81
C PRO A 37 -32.72 0.01 -31.50
N LEU A 38 -31.79 0.61 -30.79
CA LEU A 38 -30.75 1.43 -31.36
C LEU A 38 -29.62 0.49 -31.84
N LEU A 39 -29.40 0.51 -33.13
CA LEU A 39 -28.23 0.04 -33.83
C LEU A 39 -26.97 0.73 -33.24
N LEU A 40 -26.05 -0.09 -32.75
CA LEU A 40 -24.71 0.33 -32.41
C LEU A 40 -23.97 0.79 -33.65
N SER A 41 -23.81 2.08 -33.85
CA SER A 41 -22.82 2.65 -34.74
C SER A 41 -22.34 4.00 -34.21
N GLN A 42 -21.03 4.13 -34.15
CA GLN A 42 -20.21 5.29 -33.80
C GLN A 42 -19.94 5.50 -32.30
N GLU A 43 -18.68 5.26 -31.93
CA GLU A 43 -18.04 5.84 -30.79
C GLU A 43 -18.28 7.35 -30.75
N GLN A 44 -19.24 7.79 -29.94
CA GLN A 44 -19.31 9.18 -29.55
C GLN A 44 -18.21 9.41 -28.51
N ALA A 45 -17.31 10.32 -28.83
CA ALA A 45 -16.38 10.89 -27.86
C ALA A 45 -17.15 11.27 -26.58
N PRO A 46 -16.54 11.04 -25.39
CA PRO A 46 -17.18 11.39 -24.13
C PRO A 46 -17.65 12.87 -24.18
N PRO A 47 -18.83 13.21 -23.60
CA PRO A 47 -19.33 14.58 -23.62
C PRO A 47 -18.22 15.48 -23.08
N THR A 48 -17.81 16.44 -23.88
CA THR A 48 -16.79 17.40 -23.51
C THR A 48 -17.19 18.05 -22.18
N SER A 49 -16.27 18.10 -21.22
CA SER A 49 -16.49 18.72 -19.89
C SER A 49 -17.12 20.12 -19.96
N SER A 50 -17.02 20.78 -21.09
CA SER A 50 -17.66 22.04 -21.43
C SER A 50 -19.20 22.00 -21.38
N SER A 51 -19.86 20.88 -21.65
CA SER A 51 -21.33 20.82 -21.65
C SER A 51 -21.94 20.84 -20.24
N LEU A 52 -21.33 20.14 -19.29
CA LEU A 52 -21.79 20.11 -17.89
C LEU A 52 -21.51 21.43 -17.18
N LEU A 53 -20.33 21.99 -17.39
CA LEU A 53 -19.93 23.28 -16.80
C LEU A 53 -20.80 24.44 -17.33
N SER A 54 -21.10 24.43 -18.63
CA SER A 54 -22.01 25.36 -19.25
C SER A 54 -23.43 25.27 -18.65
N LEU A 55 -23.91 24.05 -18.42
CA LEU A 55 -25.21 23.81 -17.77
C LEU A 55 -25.26 24.38 -16.33
N LEU A 56 -24.13 24.35 -15.62
CA LEU A 56 -23.97 24.87 -14.28
C LEU A 56 -23.64 26.39 -14.25
N GLY A 57 -23.56 27.03 -15.42
CA GLY A 57 -23.19 28.45 -15.53
C GLY A 57 -21.73 28.73 -15.15
N LEU A 58 -20.87 27.68 -15.17
CA LEU A 58 -19.45 27.79 -14.85
C LEU A 58 -18.66 27.98 -16.15
N GLN A 59 -17.69 28.87 -16.14
CA GLN A 59 -16.70 29.01 -17.21
C GLN A 59 -15.38 28.37 -16.77
N VAL A 60 -14.79 27.61 -17.68
CA VAL A 60 -13.45 27.05 -17.48
C VAL A 60 -12.45 28.12 -17.84
N SER A 61 -11.57 28.50 -16.90
CA SER A 61 -10.47 29.42 -17.19
C SER A 61 -9.42 28.73 -18.09
N GLU A 62 -8.64 29.52 -18.83
CA GLU A 62 -7.52 29.02 -19.63
C GLU A 62 -6.49 28.28 -18.75
N GLU A 63 -6.27 28.77 -17.52
CA GLU A 63 -5.39 28.12 -16.54
C GLU A 63 -5.92 26.73 -16.13
N SER A 64 -7.23 26.60 -15.91
CA SER A 64 -7.85 25.30 -15.62
C SER A 64 -7.72 24.32 -16.78
N LEU A 65 -7.85 24.79 -18.01
CA LEU A 65 -7.66 23.99 -19.22
C LEU A 65 -6.20 23.56 -19.35
N ASP A 66 -5.24 24.48 -19.17
CA ASP A 66 -3.81 24.17 -19.20
C ASP A 66 -3.46 23.13 -18.12
N TYR A 67 -4.01 23.29 -16.91
CA TYR A 67 -3.80 22.32 -15.83
C TYR A 67 -4.26 20.91 -16.21
N VAL A 68 -5.47 20.77 -16.73
CA VAL A 68 -6.04 19.46 -17.07
C VAL A 68 -5.36 18.84 -18.30
N LEU A 69 -5.06 19.66 -19.33
CA LEU A 69 -4.56 19.15 -20.60
C LEU A 69 -3.05 18.98 -20.64
N ASN A 70 -2.29 19.87 -19.98
CA ASN A 70 -0.85 19.96 -20.16
C ASN A 70 -0.03 19.60 -18.90
N LYS A 71 -0.62 19.67 -17.69
CA LYS A 71 0.09 19.33 -16.46
C LYS A 71 0.01 17.84 -16.16
N THR A 72 0.72 17.05 -16.95
CA THR A 72 0.70 15.56 -16.88
C THR A 72 1.01 15.02 -15.50
N GLN A 73 1.83 15.73 -14.69
CA GLN A 73 2.17 15.36 -13.32
C GLN A 73 0.95 15.31 -12.35
N PHE A 74 -0.22 15.78 -12.77
CA PHE A 74 -1.45 15.71 -11.97
C PHE A 74 -2.49 14.74 -12.56
N GLN A 75 -2.18 14.09 -13.69
CA GLN A 75 -3.08 13.15 -14.36
C GLN A 75 -2.99 11.75 -13.73
N LEU A 76 -3.18 11.63 -12.42
CA LEU A 76 -3.06 10.36 -11.67
C LEU A 76 -3.99 9.27 -12.19
N HIS A 77 -5.12 9.64 -12.81
CA HIS A 77 -6.04 8.69 -13.43
C HIS A 77 -5.42 7.83 -14.54
N THR A 78 -4.24 8.18 -15.05
CA THR A 78 -3.49 7.37 -16.03
C THR A 78 -2.74 6.19 -15.38
N LEU A 79 -2.56 6.22 -14.05
CA LEU A 79 -1.94 5.14 -13.29
C LEU A 79 -2.90 3.95 -13.21
N LEU A 80 -2.37 2.72 -13.31
CA LEU A 80 -3.20 1.51 -13.24
C LEU A 80 -3.92 1.38 -11.90
N THR A 81 -3.28 1.77 -10.80
CA THR A 81 -3.88 1.73 -9.44
C THR A 81 -5.13 2.61 -9.31
N GLU A 82 -5.28 3.62 -10.18
CA GLU A 82 -6.41 4.55 -10.18
C GLU A 82 -7.49 4.21 -11.22
N GLN A 83 -7.25 3.18 -12.04
CA GLN A 83 -8.19 2.75 -13.07
C GLN A 83 -9.21 1.76 -12.52
N ARG A 84 -10.38 1.69 -13.18
CA ARG A 84 -11.42 0.71 -12.86
C ARG A 84 -11.00 -0.68 -13.30
N HIS A 85 -11.24 -1.68 -12.45
CA HIS A 85 -10.94 -3.08 -12.81
C HIS A 85 -12.07 -3.70 -13.63
N PRO A 86 -11.76 -4.32 -14.80
CA PRO A 86 -12.80 -4.91 -15.66
C PRO A 86 -13.64 -5.99 -14.95
N LYS A 87 -13.04 -6.81 -14.08
CA LYS A 87 -13.74 -7.88 -13.37
C LYS A 87 -14.73 -7.37 -12.31
N THR A 88 -14.61 -6.11 -11.86
CA THR A 88 -15.41 -5.57 -10.75
C THR A 88 -16.24 -4.35 -11.15
N MET A 89 -16.50 -4.16 -12.45
CA MET A 89 -17.27 -3.03 -12.95
C MET A 89 -18.70 -2.94 -12.38
N ASN A 90 -19.32 -4.08 -12.08
CA ASN A 90 -20.67 -4.22 -11.53
C ASN A 90 -20.64 -4.82 -10.12
N LEU A 91 -19.57 -4.62 -9.35
CA LEU A 91 -19.39 -5.19 -8.01
C LEU A 91 -20.54 -4.80 -7.07
N SER A 92 -20.99 -3.55 -7.10
CA SER A 92 -22.07 -3.04 -6.26
C SER A 92 -23.38 -3.84 -6.46
N ASP A 93 -23.81 -3.98 -7.72
CA ASP A 93 -25.04 -4.72 -8.04
C ASP A 93 -24.90 -6.20 -7.66
N ARG A 94 -23.68 -6.75 -7.86
CA ARG A 94 -23.42 -8.15 -7.56
C ARG A 94 -23.44 -8.45 -6.08
N VAL A 95 -22.81 -7.60 -5.25
CA VAL A 95 -22.82 -7.74 -3.78
C VAL A 95 -24.23 -7.58 -3.24
N GLN A 96 -25.00 -6.62 -3.77
CA GLN A 96 -26.38 -6.39 -3.35
C GLN A 96 -27.31 -7.59 -3.64
N ALA A 97 -27.08 -8.27 -4.75
CA ALA A 97 -27.86 -9.45 -5.12
C ALA A 97 -27.42 -10.73 -4.37
N ASP A 98 -26.11 -10.87 -4.13
CA ASP A 98 -25.50 -12.05 -3.53
C ASP A 98 -24.12 -11.70 -2.98
N THR A 99 -24.00 -11.64 -1.65
CA THR A 99 -22.74 -11.29 -0.95
C THR A 99 -21.62 -12.26 -1.27
N GLN A 100 -21.90 -13.58 -1.37
CA GLN A 100 -20.88 -14.57 -1.71
C GLN A 100 -20.33 -14.33 -3.12
N ALA A 101 -21.21 -14.08 -4.08
CA ALA A 101 -20.82 -13.79 -5.45
C ALA A 101 -19.98 -12.50 -5.54
N GLY A 102 -20.30 -11.47 -4.75
CA GLY A 102 -19.50 -10.26 -4.62
C GLY A 102 -18.12 -10.52 -4.05
N LEU A 103 -18.00 -11.32 -2.99
CA LEU A 103 -16.72 -11.73 -2.40
C LEU A 103 -15.88 -12.54 -3.39
N HIS A 104 -16.48 -13.49 -4.11
CA HIS A 104 -15.77 -14.21 -5.18
C HIS A 104 -15.27 -13.29 -6.29
N MET A 105 -16.05 -12.25 -6.63
CA MET A 105 -15.64 -11.25 -7.61
C MET A 105 -14.40 -10.48 -7.12
N LEU A 106 -14.34 -10.06 -5.85
CA LEU A 106 -13.17 -9.42 -5.26
C LEU A 106 -11.96 -10.35 -5.30
N PHE A 107 -12.08 -11.59 -4.81
CA PHE A 107 -10.98 -12.56 -4.83
C PHE A 107 -10.56 -13.00 -6.24
N SER A 108 -11.40 -12.80 -7.26
CA SER A 108 -11.02 -13.06 -8.64
C SER A 108 -9.93 -12.10 -9.13
N VAL A 109 -9.85 -10.90 -8.55
CA VAL A 109 -8.80 -9.91 -8.86
C VAL A 109 -7.48 -10.31 -8.18
N ASP A 110 -7.50 -10.96 -7.03
CA ASP A 110 -6.30 -11.44 -6.34
C ASP A 110 -5.54 -12.53 -7.13
N GLU A 111 -6.16 -13.11 -8.17
CA GLU A 111 -5.44 -13.98 -9.13
C GLU A 111 -4.31 -13.22 -9.85
N GLU A 112 -4.39 -11.91 -9.98
CA GLU A 112 -3.35 -11.08 -10.56
C GLU A 112 -2.14 -10.98 -9.62
N ILE A 113 -2.38 -10.95 -8.30
CA ILE A 113 -1.32 -11.09 -7.31
C ILE A 113 -0.64 -12.46 -7.46
N ALA A 114 -1.43 -13.54 -7.51
CA ALA A 114 -0.89 -14.90 -7.64
C ALA A 114 -0.05 -15.04 -8.93
N THR A 115 -0.47 -14.42 -10.01
CA THR A 115 0.28 -14.39 -11.27
C THR A 115 1.58 -13.60 -11.13
N ARG A 116 1.52 -12.41 -10.51
CA ARG A 116 2.72 -11.57 -10.32
C ARG A 116 3.72 -12.23 -9.39
N VAL A 117 3.27 -12.82 -8.31
CA VAL A 117 4.12 -13.56 -7.36
C VAL A 117 4.80 -14.77 -8.01
N GLU A 118 4.15 -15.49 -8.93
CA GLU A 118 4.78 -16.57 -9.71
C GLU A 118 5.88 -16.04 -10.66
N GLN A 119 5.65 -14.86 -11.27
CA GLN A 119 6.70 -14.21 -12.06
C GLN A 119 7.91 -13.83 -11.18
N LEU A 120 7.68 -13.31 -9.98
CA LEU A 120 8.74 -13.01 -9.00
C LEU A 120 9.45 -14.29 -8.55
N ALA A 121 8.73 -15.39 -8.36
CA ALA A 121 9.31 -16.69 -8.03
C ALA A 121 10.19 -17.26 -9.16
N SER A 122 9.89 -16.92 -10.41
CA SER A 122 10.71 -17.28 -11.57
C SER A 122 11.97 -16.40 -11.74
N SER A 123 12.01 -15.23 -11.07
CA SER A 123 13.15 -14.30 -11.07
C SER A 123 13.35 -13.71 -9.66
N PRO A 124 13.76 -14.53 -8.66
CA PRO A 124 13.71 -14.15 -7.26
C PRO A 124 14.85 -13.24 -6.79
N GLN A 125 15.82 -12.93 -7.67
CA GLN A 125 17.10 -12.29 -7.32
C GLN A 125 16.94 -10.99 -6.51
N LEU A 126 15.97 -10.15 -6.86
CA LEU A 126 15.75 -8.89 -6.13
C LEU A 126 15.22 -9.12 -4.71
N ILE A 127 14.36 -10.11 -4.52
CA ILE A 127 13.80 -10.46 -3.20
C ILE A 127 14.87 -11.15 -2.34
N GLU A 128 15.69 -12.02 -2.94
CA GLU A 128 16.83 -12.65 -2.28
C GLU A 128 17.90 -11.61 -1.89
N GLN A 129 18.15 -10.63 -2.77
CA GLN A 129 19.03 -9.51 -2.47
C GLN A 129 18.50 -8.69 -1.29
N LEU A 130 17.22 -8.35 -1.27
CA LEU A 130 16.60 -7.62 -0.16
C LEU A 130 16.74 -8.41 1.15
N ALA A 131 16.45 -9.72 1.15
CA ALA A 131 16.60 -10.57 2.33
C ALA A 131 18.07 -10.63 2.81
N SER A 132 19.02 -10.72 1.89
CA SER A 132 20.45 -10.69 2.19
C SER A 132 20.89 -9.36 2.82
N GLU A 133 20.42 -8.23 2.30
CA GLU A 133 20.75 -6.91 2.85
C GLU A 133 20.06 -6.65 4.20
N ILE A 134 18.86 -7.18 4.44
CA ILE A 134 18.21 -7.18 5.76
C ILE A 134 19.11 -7.91 6.77
N LYS A 135 19.51 -9.15 6.45
CA LYS A 135 20.43 -9.94 7.29
C LYS A 135 21.72 -9.19 7.58
N LYS A 136 22.38 -8.66 6.53
CA LYS A 136 23.64 -7.94 6.64
C LYS A 136 23.52 -6.72 7.51
N THR A 137 22.45 -5.94 7.36
CA THR A 137 22.15 -4.75 8.16
C THR A 137 22.08 -5.08 9.65
N ILE A 138 21.42 -6.18 10.02
CA ILE A 138 21.37 -6.65 11.42
C ILE A 138 22.74 -7.05 11.93
N LEU A 139 23.53 -7.79 11.14
CA LEU A 139 24.89 -8.21 11.51
C LEU A 139 25.85 -7.02 11.67
N GLU A 140 25.67 -5.97 10.90
CA GLU A 140 26.41 -4.70 10.99
C GLU A 140 25.97 -3.82 12.18
N GLY A 141 24.99 -4.26 12.98
CA GLY A 141 24.45 -3.51 14.10
C GLY A 141 23.63 -2.28 13.68
N LYS A 142 23.20 -2.21 12.42
CA LYS A 142 22.42 -1.14 11.80
C LYS A 142 20.92 -1.40 11.93
N LYS A 143 20.11 -0.39 11.56
CA LYS A 143 18.65 -0.42 11.61
C LYS A 143 18.02 -0.64 10.24
N ILE A 144 16.81 -1.14 10.25
CA ILE A 144 15.94 -1.28 9.08
C ILE A 144 14.76 -0.32 9.28
N TYR A 145 14.54 0.55 8.31
CA TYR A 145 13.38 1.42 8.25
C TYR A 145 12.46 0.96 7.14
N ILE A 146 11.22 0.63 7.48
CA ILE A 146 10.15 0.44 6.50
C ILE A 146 9.24 1.66 6.61
N TYR A 147 9.12 2.43 5.54
CA TYR A 147 8.36 3.67 5.51
C TYR A 147 7.27 3.60 4.45
N GLY A 148 6.05 4.02 4.81
CA GLY A 148 4.91 4.09 3.90
C GLY A 148 3.91 5.16 4.32
N CYS A 149 2.87 5.32 3.51
CA CYS A 149 1.77 6.22 3.79
C CYS A 149 0.44 5.45 3.72
N GLY A 150 -0.58 5.86 4.45
CA GLY A 150 -1.88 5.21 4.39
C GLY A 150 -1.81 3.69 4.64
N ALA A 151 -2.20 2.88 3.66
CA ALA A 151 -2.17 1.42 3.78
C ALA A 151 -0.75 0.86 3.85
N THR A 152 0.21 1.39 3.09
CA THR A 152 1.63 0.99 3.19
C THR A 152 2.29 1.44 4.48
N GLY A 153 1.83 2.54 5.08
CA GLY A 153 2.24 2.94 6.43
C GLY A 153 1.76 1.92 7.48
N ARG A 154 0.53 1.41 7.34
CA ARG A 154 0.02 0.32 8.18
C ARG A 154 0.80 -0.98 7.97
N LEU A 155 1.16 -1.31 6.73
CA LEU A 155 2.06 -2.42 6.40
C LEU A 155 3.38 -2.27 7.17
N ALA A 156 4.02 -1.10 7.13
CA ALA A 156 5.27 -0.84 7.84
C ALA A 156 5.13 -1.09 9.35
N LYS A 157 4.07 -0.56 9.95
CA LYS A 157 3.76 -0.79 11.38
C LYS A 157 3.44 -2.25 11.68
N GLN A 158 2.76 -2.96 10.80
CA GLN A 158 2.48 -4.39 10.94
C GLN A 158 3.77 -5.21 10.96
N MET A 159 4.71 -4.95 10.05
CA MET A 159 6.00 -5.64 10.02
C MET A 159 6.79 -5.45 11.32
N GLU A 160 6.73 -4.25 11.92
CA GLU A 160 7.35 -3.96 13.21
C GLU A 160 6.61 -4.60 14.38
N SER A 161 5.32 -4.27 14.54
CA SER A 161 4.56 -4.49 15.77
C SER A 161 3.93 -5.87 15.87
N THR A 162 3.57 -6.51 14.75
CA THR A 162 2.92 -7.83 14.74
C THR A 162 3.86 -8.96 14.35
N PHE A 163 4.95 -8.67 13.65
CA PHE A 163 5.93 -9.68 13.26
C PHE A 163 7.26 -9.52 14.00
N TRP A 164 8.04 -8.46 13.73
CA TRP A 164 9.43 -8.33 14.18
C TRP A 164 9.57 -8.32 15.70
N ARG A 165 8.89 -7.39 16.38
CA ARG A 165 9.02 -7.23 17.84
C ARG A 165 8.51 -8.44 18.61
N PRO A 166 7.30 -8.98 18.37
CA PRO A 166 6.81 -10.16 19.08
C PRO A 166 7.67 -11.38 18.84
N PHE A 167 8.10 -11.61 17.59
CA PHE A 167 8.95 -12.73 17.23
C PHE A 167 10.26 -12.73 18.04
N TRP A 168 11.03 -11.65 17.99
CA TRP A 168 12.28 -11.57 18.71
C TRP A 168 12.09 -11.53 20.22
N ARG A 169 11.08 -10.86 20.74
CA ARG A 169 10.75 -10.86 22.17
C ARG A 169 10.51 -12.28 22.68
N THR A 170 9.73 -13.08 21.96
CA THR A 170 9.45 -14.48 22.30
C THR A 170 10.74 -15.31 22.36
N LEU A 171 11.60 -15.17 21.36
CA LEU A 171 12.87 -15.93 21.32
C LEU A 171 13.86 -15.47 22.38
N LEU A 172 13.95 -14.17 22.67
CA LEU A 172 14.83 -13.61 23.70
C LEU A 172 14.43 -14.03 25.12
N GLN A 173 13.14 -14.32 25.36
CA GLN A 173 12.63 -14.82 26.63
C GLN A 173 12.87 -16.32 26.83
N ASP A 174 13.19 -17.08 25.77
CA ASP A 174 13.51 -18.49 25.88
C ASP A 174 14.88 -18.69 26.57
N LYS A 175 14.90 -19.49 27.63
CA LYS A 175 16.10 -19.70 28.47
C LYS A 175 17.30 -20.29 27.72
N ASN A 176 17.06 -21.05 26.66
CA ASN A 176 18.12 -21.72 25.89
C ASN A 176 18.49 -20.94 24.61
N ILE A 177 17.51 -20.31 23.97
CA ILE A 177 17.65 -19.59 22.69
C ILE A 177 18.08 -18.15 22.93
N GLY A 178 17.49 -17.46 23.91
CA GLY A 178 17.72 -16.05 24.17
C GLY A 178 19.18 -15.67 24.39
N PRO A 179 19.96 -16.36 25.23
CA PRO A 179 21.38 -16.08 25.40
C PRO A 179 22.19 -16.19 24.10
N LYS A 180 21.90 -17.18 23.26
CA LYS A 180 22.59 -17.37 21.97
C LYS A 180 22.28 -16.20 21.01
N ILE A 181 21.02 -15.77 20.95
CA ILE A 181 20.59 -14.63 20.11
C ILE A 181 21.24 -13.35 20.61
N THR A 182 21.22 -13.11 21.93
CA THR A 182 21.83 -11.91 22.52
C THR A 182 23.33 -11.86 22.26
N GLN A 183 24.01 -12.99 22.36
CA GLN A 183 25.43 -13.09 22.05
C GLN A 183 25.72 -12.82 20.57
N ALA A 184 24.88 -13.31 19.65
CA ALA A 184 25.10 -13.20 18.22
C ALA A 184 24.73 -11.81 17.66
N PHE A 185 23.66 -11.19 18.16
CA PHE A 185 23.07 -10.00 17.53
C PHE A 185 22.92 -8.80 18.49
N GLY A 186 23.27 -8.95 19.75
CA GLY A 186 23.11 -7.95 20.80
C GLY A 186 21.69 -7.92 21.42
N PRO A 187 21.53 -7.17 22.54
CA PRO A 187 20.29 -7.19 23.33
C PRO A 187 19.11 -6.43 22.69
N ASN A 188 19.39 -5.49 21.77
CA ASN A 188 18.40 -4.55 21.24
C ASN A 188 17.80 -4.98 19.88
N LEU A 189 17.75 -6.28 19.61
CA LEU A 189 17.31 -6.80 18.30
C LEU A 189 15.83 -6.44 18.00
N THR A 190 14.98 -6.36 19.00
CA THR A 190 13.58 -5.95 18.89
C THR A 190 13.42 -4.53 18.33
N GLU A 191 14.40 -3.64 18.56
CA GLU A 191 14.37 -2.23 18.15
C GLU A 191 15.13 -1.98 16.84
N ARG A 192 15.60 -3.04 16.15
CA ARG A 192 16.37 -2.93 14.91
C ARG A 192 15.51 -2.71 13.68
N LEU A 193 14.24 -3.06 13.70
CA LEU A 193 13.28 -2.74 12.65
C LEU A 193 12.31 -1.67 13.16
N ILE A 194 12.19 -0.59 12.40
CA ILE A 194 11.30 0.54 12.65
C ILE A 194 10.34 0.61 11.48
N GLY A 195 9.06 0.40 11.75
CA GLY A 195 7.98 0.68 10.82
C GLY A 195 7.48 2.10 11.02
N GLU A 196 7.52 2.93 10.00
CA GLU A 196 7.09 4.31 10.10
C GLU A 196 5.98 4.61 9.11
N MET A 197 5.02 5.40 9.55
CA MET A 197 3.88 5.83 8.75
C MET A 197 3.92 7.35 8.60
N THR A 198 3.61 7.87 7.41
CA THR A 198 3.43 9.30 7.20
C THR A 198 2.46 9.87 8.24
N GLY A 199 2.91 10.88 9.00
CA GLY A 199 2.16 11.44 10.14
C GLY A 199 2.36 10.71 11.46
N GLY A 200 3.19 9.65 11.50
CA GLY A 200 3.50 8.89 12.72
C GLY A 200 2.34 8.05 13.24
N ASP A 201 2.44 7.62 14.49
CA ASP A 201 1.43 6.73 15.11
C ASP A 201 0.04 7.37 15.23
N ARG A 202 -0.04 8.70 15.26
CA ARG A 202 -1.32 9.42 15.26
C ARG A 202 -2.13 9.13 14.00
N ALA A 203 -1.48 8.95 12.86
CA ALA A 203 -2.15 8.65 11.58
C ALA A 203 -2.81 7.26 11.55
N LEU A 204 -2.49 6.37 12.50
CA LEU A 204 -3.20 5.10 12.68
C LEU A 204 -4.62 5.30 13.25
N ILE A 205 -4.83 6.37 14.01
CA ILE A 205 -6.11 6.69 14.67
C ILE A 205 -6.90 7.69 13.83
N SER A 206 -6.25 8.73 13.35
CA SER A 206 -6.86 9.80 12.56
C SER A 206 -5.92 10.22 11.45
N SER A 207 -6.40 10.13 10.22
CA SER A 207 -5.66 10.55 9.01
C SER A 207 -5.23 12.02 9.11
N LEU A 208 -4.01 12.29 8.70
CA LEU A 208 -3.44 13.63 8.60
C LEU A 208 -3.35 14.02 7.13
N GLU A 209 -4.50 14.44 6.60
CA GLU A 209 -4.64 14.81 5.19
C GLU A 209 -3.62 15.89 4.78
N GLY A 210 -3.06 15.76 3.58
CA GLY A 210 -2.05 16.65 3.02
C GLY A 210 -0.61 16.34 3.46
N PHE A 211 -0.38 15.51 4.47
CA PHE A 211 0.98 15.11 4.87
C PHE A 211 1.65 14.23 3.80
N GLU A 212 0.87 13.42 3.10
CA GLU A 212 1.33 12.56 1.99
C GLU A 212 1.91 13.38 0.84
N ASP A 213 1.43 14.61 0.63
CA ASP A 213 1.85 15.50 -0.45
C ASP A 213 3.16 16.24 -0.19
N LEU A 214 3.68 16.15 1.03
CA LEU A 214 4.87 16.89 1.46
C LEU A 214 6.09 15.98 1.59
N GLN A 215 7.05 16.11 0.68
CA GLN A 215 8.36 15.42 0.79
C GLN A 215 9.07 15.74 2.11
N LEU A 216 8.90 16.96 2.61
CA LEU A 216 9.46 17.42 3.88
C LEU A 216 9.04 16.54 5.06
N ILE A 217 7.80 16.05 5.09
CA ILE A 217 7.32 15.18 6.18
C ILE A 217 8.15 13.89 6.25
N GLY A 218 8.36 13.23 5.11
CA GLY A 218 9.19 12.03 5.05
C GLY A 218 10.64 12.28 5.48
N ARG A 219 11.21 13.42 5.07
CA ARG A 219 12.54 13.87 5.49
C ARG A 219 12.64 14.03 7.01
N LEU A 220 11.71 14.78 7.60
CA LEU A 220 11.71 15.05 9.03
C LEU A 220 11.52 13.77 9.83
N GLN A 221 10.60 12.88 9.42
CA GLN A 221 10.37 11.62 10.10
C GLN A 221 11.58 10.68 10.06
N LEU A 222 12.30 10.61 8.92
CA LEU A 222 13.53 9.82 8.84
C LEU A 222 14.59 10.33 9.83
N TYR A 223 14.80 11.65 9.92
CA TYR A 223 15.75 12.24 10.88
C TYR A 223 15.30 12.06 12.32
N ASP A 224 14.02 12.25 12.62
CA ASP A 224 13.47 12.10 13.97
C ASP A 224 13.64 10.67 14.50
N ARG A 225 13.55 9.66 13.62
CA ARG A 225 13.85 8.26 13.96
C ARG A 225 15.34 7.94 13.99
N GLY A 226 16.20 8.90 13.68
CA GLY A 226 17.66 8.76 13.69
C GLY A 226 18.19 7.91 12.55
N GLY A 227 17.52 7.96 11.38
CA GLY A 227 17.97 7.27 10.17
C GLY A 227 19.32 7.78 9.69
N GLN A 228 20.29 6.88 9.48
CA GLN A 228 21.66 7.18 9.16
C GLN A 228 22.16 6.44 7.94
N LYS A 229 23.18 6.97 7.29
CA LYS A 229 23.92 6.26 6.25
C LYS A 229 24.36 4.87 6.73
N GLY A 230 24.05 3.86 5.94
CA GLY A 230 24.32 2.45 6.24
C GLY A 230 23.13 1.70 6.84
N ASP A 231 22.13 2.39 7.35
CA ASP A 231 20.84 1.77 7.62
C ASP A 231 20.16 1.31 6.33
N LEU A 232 19.31 0.30 6.43
CA LEU A 232 18.50 -0.18 5.32
C LEU A 232 17.17 0.60 5.32
N VAL A 233 16.86 1.31 4.25
CA VAL A 233 15.62 2.05 4.09
C VAL A 233 14.78 1.42 2.99
N ILE A 234 13.60 0.97 3.33
CA ILE A 234 12.61 0.34 2.44
C ILE A 234 11.39 1.25 2.40
N CYS A 235 11.24 2.00 1.32
CA CYS A 235 10.09 2.85 1.07
C CYS A 235 9.06 2.09 0.24
N VAL A 236 7.82 2.01 0.73
CA VAL A 236 6.73 1.27 0.09
C VAL A 236 5.61 2.24 -0.24
N THR A 237 5.15 2.24 -1.49
CA THR A 237 4.08 3.09 -1.96
C THR A 237 3.28 2.41 -3.05
N GLU A 238 1.97 2.32 -2.88
CA GLU A 238 1.10 1.59 -3.81
C GLU A 238 1.16 2.19 -5.22
N GLY A 239 0.92 3.50 -5.34
CA GLY A 239 0.88 4.20 -6.62
C GLY A 239 2.25 4.55 -7.19
N GLY A 240 3.28 4.68 -6.35
CA GLY A 240 4.61 5.16 -6.76
C GLY A 240 4.76 6.68 -6.74
N GLU A 241 3.73 7.44 -6.34
CA GLU A 241 3.67 8.92 -6.43
C GLU A 241 3.60 9.64 -5.07
N THR A 242 3.56 8.93 -3.96
CA THR A 242 3.40 9.53 -2.62
C THR A 242 4.60 10.40 -2.25
N SER A 243 4.41 11.71 -2.17
CA SER A 243 5.50 12.67 -1.95
C SER A 243 6.28 12.42 -0.67
N SER A 244 5.62 12.14 0.45
CA SER A 244 6.31 11.88 1.72
C SER A 244 7.21 10.64 1.65
N VAL A 245 6.78 9.58 0.96
CA VAL A 245 7.56 8.35 0.76
C VAL A 245 8.77 8.61 -0.15
N ILE A 246 8.57 9.38 -1.22
CA ILE A 246 9.63 9.83 -2.13
C ILE A 246 10.63 10.71 -1.36
N GLY A 247 10.15 11.65 -0.54
CA GLY A 247 10.99 12.50 0.30
C GLY A 247 11.87 11.70 1.27
N THR A 248 11.34 10.62 1.85
CA THR A 248 12.11 9.74 2.73
C THR A 248 13.28 9.07 2.01
N ILE A 249 13.02 8.43 0.84
CA ILE A 249 14.07 7.70 0.12
C ILE A 249 15.13 8.64 -0.46
N LEU A 250 14.72 9.81 -0.97
CA LEU A 250 15.66 10.82 -1.50
C LEU A 250 16.52 11.40 -0.36
N THR A 251 15.95 11.64 0.81
CA THR A 251 16.71 12.10 1.98
C THR A 251 17.73 11.05 2.44
N ALA A 252 17.34 9.78 2.46
CA ALA A 252 18.27 8.70 2.73
C ALA A 252 19.42 8.65 1.69
N LEU A 253 19.12 8.88 0.41
CA LEU A 253 20.11 8.95 -0.66
C LEU A 253 21.06 10.15 -0.52
N GLU A 254 20.55 11.32 -0.12
CA GLU A 254 21.35 12.52 0.13
C GLU A 254 22.48 12.23 1.13
N GLN A 255 22.23 11.43 2.18
CA GLN A 255 23.27 11.05 3.15
C GLN A 255 24.41 10.24 2.54
N TRP A 256 24.21 9.56 1.41
CA TRP A 256 25.25 8.87 0.66
C TRP A 256 25.99 9.83 -0.27
N LYS A 257 25.26 10.75 -0.93
CA LYS A 257 25.81 11.69 -1.91
C LYS A 257 26.73 12.77 -1.31
N VAL A 258 26.66 13.01 0.00
CA VAL A 258 27.60 13.91 0.70
C VAL A 258 29.06 13.44 0.59
N ASN A 259 29.30 12.14 0.41
CA ASN A 259 30.66 11.62 0.27
C ASN A 259 31.19 11.89 -1.16
N PRO A 260 32.39 12.53 -1.33
CA PRO A 260 32.99 12.74 -2.64
C PRO A 260 33.17 11.44 -3.45
N ASP A 261 33.42 10.31 -2.77
CA ASP A 261 33.59 8.98 -3.38
C ASP A 261 32.29 8.22 -3.49
N TYR A 262 31.16 8.92 -3.63
CA TYR A 262 29.87 8.29 -3.78
C TYR A 262 29.81 7.43 -5.05
N ALA A 263 29.38 6.18 -4.87
CA ALA A 263 29.09 5.25 -5.95
C ALA A 263 27.68 4.70 -5.77
N PRO A 264 26.81 4.79 -6.78
CA PRO A 264 25.41 4.33 -6.71
C PRO A 264 25.27 2.86 -6.26
N GLU A 265 26.24 2.01 -6.58
CA GLU A 265 26.27 0.58 -6.20
C GLU A 265 26.28 0.38 -4.68
N LYS A 266 26.79 1.35 -3.92
CA LYS A 266 26.84 1.27 -2.46
C LYS A 266 25.47 1.59 -1.84
N SER A 267 24.84 2.68 -2.30
CA SER A 267 23.54 3.11 -1.77
C SER A 267 22.39 2.21 -2.20
N ARG A 268 22.38 1.73 -3.46
CA ARG A 268 21.29 0.86 -3.95
C ARG A 268 21.17 -0.48 -3.22
N LYS A 269 22.21 -0.91 -2.48
CA LYS A 269 22.12 -2.08 -1.60
C LYS A 269 21.34 -1.80 -0.31
N LYS A 270 21.23 -0.53 0.07
CA LYS A 270 20.59 -0.09 1.32
C LYS A 270 19.31 0.72 1.11
N LEU A 271 18.99 1.12 -0.13
CA LEU A 271 17.84 1.94 -0.46
C LEU A 271 16.94 1.20 -1.44
N TYR A 272 15.71 0.89 -0.98
CA TYR A 272 14.72 0.15 -1.76
C TYR A 272 13.44 0.96 -1.90
N PHE A 273 12.90 1.01 -3.12
CA PHE A 273 11.62 1.63 -3.45
C PHE A 273 10.71 0.58 -4.07
N ILE A 274 9.58 0.29 -3.41
CA ILE A 274 8.62 -0.77 -3.77
C ILE A 274 7.30 -0.12 -4.17
N TYR A 275 6.74 -0.49 -5.33
CA TYR A 275 5.58 0.16 -5.92
C TYR A 275 4.83 -0.74 -6.91
N ASN A 276 3.61 -0.31 -7.35
CA ASN A 276 2.68 -1.12 -8.14
C ASN A 276 2.24 -0.52 -9.49
N ASN A 277 2.92 0.47 -10.03
CA ASN A 277 2.65 0.96 -11.38
C ASN A 277 3.85 0.69 -12.31
N PRO A 278 3.62 0.49 -13.61
CA PRO A 278 4.70 0.35 -14.59
C PRO A 278 5.58 1.61 -14.64
N ASP A 279 6.89 1.42 -14.85
CA ASP A 279 7.87 2.51 -14.86
C ASP A 279 7.58 3.55 -15.96
N ASP A 280 7.11 3.11 -17.13
CA ASP A 280 6.73 3.98 -18.23
C ASP A 280 5.52 4.85 -17.89
N ARG A 281 4.61 4.37 -17.04
CA ARG A 281 3.47 5.13 -16.52
C ARG A 281 3.86 6.11 -15.43
N LEU A 282 4.93 5.84 -14.69
CA LEU A 282 5.43 6.70 -13.62
C LEU A 282 6.38 7.80 -14.10
N ARG A 283 7.15 7.58 -15.18
CA ARG A 283 8.12 8.56 -15.69
C ARG A 283 7.54 9.92 -16.11
N PRO A 284 6.31 10.04 -16.62
CA PRO A 284 5.69 11.35 -16.85
C PRO A 284 5.54 12.20 -15.59
N PHE A 285 5.42 11.56 -14.42
CA PHE A 285 5.30 12.24 -13.14
C PHE A 285 6.69 12.61 -12.61
N GLU A 286 6.95 13.90 -12.42
CA GLU A 286 8.26 14.40 -12.01
C GLU A 286 8.75 13.77 -10.71
N ARG A 287 7.88 13.66 -9.71
CA ARG A 287 8.23 13.09 -8.40
C ARG A 287 8.71 11.63 -8.52
N SER A 288 7.94 10.79 -9.16
CA SER A 288 8.30 9.37 -9.37
C SER A 288 9.54 9.23 -10.22
N ARG A 289 9.64 10.03 -11.30
CA ARG A 289 10.79 10.01 -12.21
C ARG A 289 12.10 10.20 -11.47
N THR A 290 12.17 11.12 -10.48
CA THR A 290 13.38 11.34 -9.68
C THR A 290 13.87 10.09 -8.95
N VAL A 291 12.97 9.19 -8.58
CA VAL A 291 13.31 7.91 -7.93
C VAL A 291 13.52 6.80 -8.95
N ILE A 292 12.64 6.70 -9.96
CA ILE A 292 12.68 5.62 -10.96
C ILE A 292 14.00 5.66 -11.74
N ASP A 293 14.47 6.85 -12.12
CA ASP A 293 15.70 7.02 -12.89
C ASP A 293 16.98 7.10 -12.03
N GLU A 294 16.86 7.10 -10.68
CA GLU A 294 18.01 7.21 -9.78
C GLU A 294 18.74 5.87 -9.62
N PRO A 295 20.02 5.75 -10.07
CA PRO A 295 20.77 4.49 -10.03
C PRO A 295 21.15 4.06 -8.60
N GLY A 296 21.15 4.98 -7.64
CA GLY A 296 21.49 4.71 -6.24
C GLY A 296 20.37 4.08 -5.41
N ILE A 297 19.21 3.82 -6.02
CA ILE A 297 18.03 3.21 -5.38
C ILE A 297 17.67 1.93 -6.13
N THR A 298 17.44 0.83 -5.42
CA THR A 298 16.89 -0.40 -5.98
C THR A 298 15.37 -0.29 -6.08
N LYS A 299 14.81 -0.49 -7.26
CA LYS A 299 13.38 -0.51 -7.56
C LYS A 299 12.86 -1.93 -7.56
N ILE A 300 11.77 -2.18 -6.82
CA ILE A 300 11.01 -3.43 -6.86
C ILE A 300 9.60 -3.10 -7.34
N ASN A 301 9.38 -3.29 -8.62
CA ASN A 301 8.08 -3.10 -9.24
C ASN A 301 7.21 -4.34 -8.99
N LEU A 302 6.05 -4.16 -8.37
CA LEU A 302 5.09 -5.22 -8.04
C LEU A 302 3.76 -5.08 -8.80
N THR A 303 3.74 -4.36 -9.91
CA THR A 303 2.51 -4.08 -10.69
C THR A 303 1.62 -5.30 -10.85
N THR A 304 0.38 -5.20 -10.36
CA THR A 304 -0.68 -6.22 -10.49
C THR A 304 -1.80 -5.79 -11.43
N GLY A 305 -1.92 -4.50 -11.75
CA GLY A 305 -3.02 -3.96 -12.55
C GLY A 305 -3.95 -3.04 -11.71
N PRO A 306 -5.16 -2.75 -12.20
CA PRO A 306 -6.15 -1.98 -11.48
C PRO A 306 -6.59 -2.65 -10.17
N MET A 307 -7.03 -1.85 -9.19
CA MET A 307 -7.53 -2.37 -7.92
C MET A 307 -8.96 -2.90 -8.04
N ALA A 308 -9.31 -3.90 -7.23
CA ALA A 308 -10.67 -4.45 -7.22
C ALA A 308 -11.73 -3.38 -6.91
N ILE A 309 -11.39 -2.40 -6.09
CA ILE A 309 -12.18 -1.19 -5.88
C ILE A 309 -11.32 -0.02 -6.34
N THR A 310 -11.79 0.75 -7.30
CA THR A 310 -11.06 1.86 -7.92
C THR A 310 -10.49 2.81 -6.88
N GLY A 311 -9.21 3.13 -6.97
CA GLY A 311 -8.50 4.00 -6.04
C GLY A 311 -8.27 3.40 -4.64
N SER A 312 -8.74 2.17 -4.38
CA SER A 312 -8.53 1.50 -3.09
C SER A 312 -7.26 0.65 -3.11
N THR A 313 -6.12 1.29 -3.00
CA THR A 313 -4.79 0.67 -3.09
C THR A 313 -4.48 -0.31 -1.95
N ARG A 314 -5.26 -0.28 -0.86
CA ARG A 314 -5.24 -1.29 0.22
C ARG A 314 -5.63 -2.70 -0.25
N MET A 315 -6.17 -2.83 -1.45
CA MET A 315 -6.54 -4.11 -2.06
C MET A 315 -5.28 -4.84 -2.59
N GLN A 316 -5.15 -5.02 -3.91
CA GLN A 316 -4.09 -5.84 -4.51
C GLN A 316 -2.69 -5.27 -4.26
N ALA A 317 -2.51 -3.94 -4.37
CA ALA A 317 -1.21 -3.30 -4.23
C ALA A 317 -0.62 -3.57 -2.83
N THR A 318 -1.31 -3.16 -1.77
CA THR A 318 -0.83 -3.39 -0.39
C THR A 318 -0.70 -4.88 -0.07
N THR A 319 -1.58 -5.74 -0.62
CA THR A 319 -1.54 -7.18 -0.37
C THR A 319 -0.24 -7.80 -0.91
N ILE A 320 0.12 -7.52 -2.17
CA ILE A 320 1.36 -8.04 -2.75
C ILE A 320 2.60 -7.46 -2.06
N GLU A 321 2.60 -6.18 -1.72
CA GLU A 321 3.69 -5.52 -1.00
C GLU A 321 3.91 -6.15 0.38
N THR A 322 2.83 -6.36 1.13
CA THR A 322 2.88 -7.04 2.43
C THR A 322 3.47 -8.45 2.29
N TYR A 323 3.01 -9.18 1.28
CA TYR A 323 3.46 -10.55 1.05
C TYR A 323 4.94 -10.63 0.70
N VAL A 324 5.39 -9.82 -0.25
CA VAL A 324 6.78 -9.82 -0.74
C VAL A 324 7.76 -9.33 0.33
N VAL A 325 7.43 -8.24 1.03
CA VAL A 325 8.26 -7.74 2.14
C VAL A 325 8.31 -8.77 3.27
N GLY A 326 7.18 -9.40 3.59
CA GLY A 326 7.10 -10.46 4.58
C GLY A 326 7.99 -11.67 4.23
N VAL A 327 7.97 -12.12 2.97
CA VAL A 327 8.85 -13.21 2.49
C VAL A 327 10.33 -12.85 2.64
N ALA A 328 10.73 -11.62 2.27
CA ALA A 328 12.12 -11.16 2.41
C ALA A 328 12.55 -11.10 3.89
N LEU A 329 11.70 -10.57 4.77
CA LEU A 329 11.96 -10.51 6.21
C LEU A 329 12.09 -11.90 6.83
N GLN A 330 11.19 -12.83 6.51
CA GLN A 330 11.24 -14.19 7.04
C GLN A 330 12.48 -14.95 6.54
N LYS A 331 12.87 -14.77 5.26
CA LYS A 331 14.12 -15.32 4.73
C LYS A 331 15.32 -14.77 5.49
N ALA A 332 15.40 -13.48 5.72
CA ALA A 332 16.49 -12.86 6.48
C ALA A 332 16.56 -13.38 7.92
N VAL A 333 15.42 -13.51 8.61
CA VAL A 333 15.33 -14.07 9.96
C VAL A 333 15.83 -15.51 10.00
N TYR A 334 15.38 -16.35 9.06
CA TYR A 334 15.87 -17.72 8.92
C TYR A 334 17.39 -17.75 8.74
N GLU A 335 17.92 -16.93 7.84
CA GLU A 335 19.35 -16.83 7.54
C GLU A 335 20.20 -16.34 8.72
N LEU A 336 19.63 -15.51 9.61
CA LEU A 336 20.26 -15.10 10.87
C LEU A 336 20.31 -16.29 11.84
N LEU A 337 19.18 -16.95 12.03
CA LEU A 337 19.02 -18.00 13.06
C LEU A 337 19.71 -19.30 12.72
N LYS A 338 19.78 -19.70 11.46
CA LYS A 338 20.34 -21.02 11.05
C LYS A 338 21.81 -21.24 11.44
N ASN A 339 22.56 -20.15 11.63
CA ASN A 339 23.98 -20.20 12.03
C ASN A 339 24.17 -20.11 13.55
N VAL A 340 23.09 -19.86 14.32
CA VAL A 340 23.12 -19.63 15.77
C VAL A 340 22.40 -20.74 16.52
N LEU A 341 21.34 -21.28 15.91
CA LEU A 341 20.46 -22.26 16.52
C LEU A 341 20.64 -23.66 15.92
N THR A 342 20.47 -24.68 16.78
CA THR A 342 20.38 -26.05 16.34
C THR A 342 19.10 -26.32 15.54
N PRO A 343 19.01 -27.39 14.73
CA PRO A 343 17.80 -27.72 13.98
C PRO A 343 16.53 -27.82 14.85
N LYS A 344 16.67 -28.34 16.08
CA LYS A 344 15.56 -28.44 17.04
C LYS A 344 15.10 -27.07 17.54
N GLU A 345 16.04 -26.20 17.79
CA GLU A 345 15.73 -24.81 18.19
C GLU A 345 15.15 -23.98 17.04
N LEU A 346 15.64 -24.17 15.81
CA LEU A 346 15.07 -23.59 14.61
C LEU A 346 13.60 -24.01 14.41
N ALA A 347 13.31 -25.30 14.61
CA ALA A 347 11.93 -25.78 14.53
C ALA A 347 11.02 -25.12 15.59
N ARG A 348 11.52 -24.90 16.82
CA ARG A 348 10.81 -24.16 17.87
C ARG A 348 10.62 -22.69 17.53
N ALA A 349 11.55 -22.09 16.78
CA ALA A 349 11.44 -20.73 16.25
C ALA A 349 10.52 -20.63 15.02
N GLY A 350 9.87 -21.74 14.62
CA GLY A 350 8.94 -21.76 13.47
C GLY A 350 9.55 -22.20 12.15
N PHE A 351 10.84 -22.60 12.14
CA PHE A 351 11.56 -23.04 10.93
C PHE A 351 11.91 -24.54 11.00
N SER A 352 10.92 -25.40 10.75
CA SER A 352 11.10 -26.86 10.74
C SER A 352 11.84 -27.35 9.49
N ARG A 353 12.01 -26.52 8.48
CA ARG A 353 12.71 -26.79 7.22
C ARG A 353 13.38 -25.51 6.71
N PRO A 354 14.34 -25.58 5.76
CA PRO A 354 14.92 -24.41 5.13
C PRO A 354 13.85 -23.48 4.56
N TYR A 355 14.04 -22.17 4.75
CA TYR A 355 13.13 -21.17 4.22
C TYR A 355 13.64 -20.68 2.86
N GLU A 356 12.95 -21.04 1.79
CA GLU A 356 13.32 -20.66 0.42
C GLU A 356 12.35 -19.62 -0.13
N VAL A 357 12.89 -18.54 -0.73
CA VAL A 357 12.10 -17.42 -1.28
C VAL A 357 11.12 -17.92 -2.32
N VAL A 358 11.58 -18.70 -3.28
CA VAL A 358 10.76 -19.24 -4.39
C VAL A 358 9.59 -20.05 -3.86
N GLU A 359 9.85 -20.98 -2.94
CA GLU A 359 8.81 -21.84 -2.36
C GLU A 359 7.75 -20.99 -1.62
N ASN A 360 8.20 -19.99 -0.84
CA ASN A 360 7.30 -19.18 -0.05
C ASN A 360 6.52 -18.18 -0.92
N LEU A 361 7.09 -17.65 -1.98
CA LEU A 361 6.33 -16.87 -2.96
C LEU A 361 5.19 -17.70 -3.55
N ARG A 362 5.46 -18.94 -4.00
CA ARG A 362 4.46 -19.84 -4.57
C ARG A 362 3.33 -20.26 -3.64
N LYS A 363 3.47 -20.09 -2.33
CA LYS A 363 2.40 -20.36 -1.36
C LYS A 363 1.22 -19.42 -1.46
N PHE A 364 1.34 -18.28 -2.14
CA PHE A 364 0.23 -17.33 -2.26
C PHE A 364 -0.99 -17.96 -2.95
N ARG A 365 -0.80 -18.65 -4.07
CA ARG A 365 -1.92 -19.28 -4.80
C ARG A 365 -2.70 -20.32 -3.98
N PRO A 366 -2.06 -21.31 -3.31
CA PRO A 366 -2.76 -22.21 -2.40
C PRO A 366 -3.47 -21.48 -1.24
N LEU A 367 -2.91 -20.39 -0.72
CA LEU A 367 -3.53 -19.57 0.31
C LEU A 367 -4.79 -18.88 -0.22
N LEU A 368 -4.72 -18.26 -1.39
CA LEU A 368 -5.86 -17.63 -2.05
C LEU A 368 -7.00 -18.64 -2.31
N ASN A 369 -6.67 -19.86 -2.76
CA ASN A 369 -7.66 -20.91 -2.96
C ASN A 369 -8.37 -21.26 -1.65
N LYS A 370 -7.64 -21.40 -0.54
CA LYS A 370 -8.23 -21.65 0.78
C LYS A 370 -9.14 -20.50 1.24
N ILE A 371 -8.77 -19.25 0.96
CA ILE A 371 -9.62 -18.10 1.28
C ILE A 371 -10.90 -18.13 0.46
N LYS A 372 -10.83 -18.52 -0.82
CA LYS A 372 -12.03 -18.69 -1.66
C LYS A 372 -12.98 -19.80 -1.15
N GLU A 373 -12.44 -20.87 -0.58
CA GLU A 373 -13.23 -21.97 0.00
C GLU A 373 -14.04 -21.53 1.22
N ILE A 374 -13.58 -20.53 1.99
CA ILE A 374 -14.29 -20.06 3.19
C ILE A 374 -15.22 -18.85 2.91
N VAL A 375 -15.44 -18.48 1.65
CA VAL A 375 -16.37 -17.40 1.29
C VAL A 375 -17.79 -17.60 1.87
N PRO A 376 -18.36 -18.82 1.89
CA PRO A 376 -19.66 -19.05 2.53
C PRO A 376 -19.68 -18.68 4.02
N ASP A 377 -18.56 -18.84 4.72
CA ASP A 377 -18.43 -18.47 6.14
C ASP A 377 -18.19 -16.98 6.33
N LEU A 378 -17.55 -16.31 5.34
CA LEU A 378 -17.27 -14.87 5.38
C LEU A 378 -18.50 -14.01 5.04
N ALA A 379 -19.38 -14.48 4.19
CA ALA A 379 -20.52 -13.70 3.73
C ALA A 379 -21.45 -13.24 4.88
N PRO A 380 -21.86 -14.10 5.84
CA PRO A 380 -22.68 -13.66 6.97
C PRO A 380 -22.01 -12.61 7.86
N TRP A 381 -20.67 -12.68 8.02
CA TRP A 381 -19.93 -11.68 8.77
C TRP A 381 -19.91 -10.33 8.02
N THR A 382 -19.74 -10.37 6.70
CA THR A 382 -19.78 -9.17 5.85
C THR A 382 -21.14 -8.50 5.92
N GLU A 383 -22.23 -9.27 5.87
CA GLU A 383 -23.61 -8.79 5.99
C GLU A 383 -23.89 -8.20 7.37
N LEU A 384 -23.43 -8.88 8.43
CA LEU A 384 -23.57 -8.39 9.80
C LEU A 384 -22.84 -7.05 9.97
N GLU A 385 -21.61 -6.95 9.51
CA GLU A 385 -20.83 -5.71 9.59
C GLU A 385 -21.52 -4.58 8.80
N ALA A 386 -21.95 -4.84 7.57
CA ALA A 386 -22.65 -3.87 6.75
C ALA A 386 -23.97 -3.38 7.40
N SER A 387 -24.65 -4.23 8.16
CA SER A 387 -25.90 -3.88 8.86
C SER A 387 -25.69 -2.96 10.07
N THR A 388 -24.44 -2.78 10.53
CA THR A 388 -24.10 -1.93 11.69
C THR A 388 -23.81 -0.50 11.31
N TYR A 389 -23.65 -0.21 10.02
CA TYR A 389 -23.43 1.12 9.45
C TYR A 389 -24.70 1.69 8.82
#